data_ff38572e94afbc2b72403ec8a9ea1f61
#
_entry.id   ff38572e94afbc2b72403ec8a9ea1f61
#
_cell.length_a   1.000
_cell.length_b   1.000
_cell.length_c   1.000
_cell.angle_alpha   90.00
_cell.angle_beta   90.00
_cell.angle_gamma   90.00
#
_symmetry.space_group_name_H-M   'P 1'
#
loop_
_entity.id
_entity.type
_entity.pdbx_description
1 polymer ?
#
loop_
_entity_poly.entity_id
_entity_poly.type
_entity_poly.pdbx_seq_one_letter_code
_entity_poly.pdbx_strand_id
1 'polypeptide(L)'
;MASMKSANELLAEEIKDLYSAEKQLTKAIPKMIAGAKDPQLKAGLTAHLDETKQQIVRLETIAGLLEIKASGKVCKGMEGIILEGAEALTVDAPSLVFDLGIIAAARRVEHYEMAGYMTAIAIAEELELSEVTGLLQETLFEEKGAEDSLKSHFAGLLVKAVSGETASARPPAKRTPNVMAKTA
;
A
#
# COMPACT_ATOMS: atom_id res chain seq x y z
N MET A 1 -9.87 3.61 30.50
CA MET A 1 -10.21 3.77 29.07
C MET A 1 -10.12 5.26 28.76
N ALA A 2 -9.43 5.66 27.69
CA ALA A 2 -9.47 7.04 27.23
C ALA A 2 -10.92 7.36 26.82
N SER A 3 -11.49 8.44 27.33
CA SER A 3 -12.84 8.88 26.98
C SER A 3 -12.72 9.96 25.91
N MET A 4 -13.17 9.67 24.70
CA MET A 4 -13.27 10.64 23.60
C MET A 4 -14.64 11.33 23.70
N LYS A 5 -14.65 12.66 23.72
CA LYS A 5 -15.85 13.45 24.06
C LYS A 5 -16.26 14.45 22.97
N SER A 6 -15.44 14.61 21.93
CA SER A 6 -15.70 15.59 20.87
C SER A 6 -15.12 15.14 19.53
N ALA A 7 -15.64 15.73 18.44
CA ALA A 7 -15.08 15.54 17.10
C ALA A 7 -13.65 16.07 16.99
N ASN A 8 -13.29 17.14 17.72
CA ASN A 8 -11.91 17.63 17.77
C ASN A 8 -10.95 16.59 18.36
N GLU A 9 -11.36 15.91 19.45
CA GLU A 9 -10.54 14.83 20.02
C GLU A 9 -10.42 13.63 19.06
N LEU A 10 -11.48 13.30 18.33
CA LEU A 10 -11.44 12.26 17.30
C LEU A 10 -10.49 12.65 16.18
N LEU A 11 -10.58 13.87 15.64
CA LEU A 11 -9.66 14.35 14.63
C LEU A 11 -8.20 14.28 15.11
N ALA A 12 -7.95 14.74 16.35
CA ALA A 12 -6.62 14.67 16.95
C ALA A 12 -6.06 13.23 17.01
N GLU A 13 -6.91 12.25 17.29
CA GLU A 13 -6.52 10.83 17.31
C GLU A 13 -6.28 10.27 15.92
N GLU A 14 -7.08 10.66 14.91
CA GLU A 14 -6.84 10.29 13.50
C GLU A 14 -5.51 10.87 12.98
N ILE A 15 -5.22 12.15 13.26
CA ILE A 15 -3.94 12.79 12.87
C ILE A 15 -2.74 12.06 13.49
N LYS A 16 -2.81 11.69 14.78
CA LYS A 16 -1.74 10.94 15.44
C LYS A 16 -1.57 9.54 14.85
N ASP A 17 -2.67 8.89 14.47
CA ASP A 17 -2.65 7.55 13.87
C ASP A 17 -2.00 7.59 12.50
N LEU A 18 -2.44 8.52 11.64
CA LEU A 18 -1.86 8.76 10.32
C LEU A 18 -0.37 9.10 10.43
N TYR A 19 0.01 10.03 11.32
CA TYR A 19 1.42 10.37 11.54
C TYR A 19 2.27 9.14 11.93
N SER A 20 1.71 8.28 12.77
CA SER A 20 2.38 7.02 13.14
C SER A 20 2.46 6.05 11.96
N ALA A 21 1.44 5.96 11.12
CA ALA A 21 1.44 5.13 9.92
C ALA A 21 2.55 5.56 8.96
N GLU A 22 2.59 6.83 8.58
CA GLU A 22 3.61 7.42 7.70
C GLU A 22 5.03 7.20 8.22
N LYS A 23 5.25 7.42 9.53
CA LYS A 23 6.56 7.18 10.18
C LYS A 23 6.99 5.72 10.13
N GLN A 24 6.07 4.78 10.16
CA GLN A 24 6.35 3.36 10.00
C GLN A 24 6.71 3.03 8.54
N LEU A 25 5.99 3.64 7.58
CA LEU A 25 6.22 3.45 6.14
C LEU A 25 7.57 3.97 5.68
N THR A 26 8.09 5.06 6.23
CA THR A 26 9.46 5.51 5.91
C THR A 26 10.54 4.45 6.23
N LYS A 27 10.23 3.45 7.06
CA LYS A 27 11.13 2.33 7.38
C LYS A 27 10.80 1.05 6.60
N ALA A 28 9.55 0.90 6.16
CA ALA A 28 9.07 -0.27 5.44
C ALA A 28 9.36 -0.17 3.93
N ILE A 29 9.04 0.97 3.30
CA ILE A 29 9.21 1.19 1.86
C ILE A 29 10.63 0.94 1.37
N PRO A 30 11.72 1.38 2.05
CA PRO A 30 13.09 1.06 1.63
C PRO A 30 13.38 -0.44 1.51
N LYS A 31 12.73 -1.28 2.33
CA LYS A 31 12.89 -2.74 2.25
C LYS A 31 12.18 -3.30 1.01
N MET A 32 11.01 -2.75 0.67
CA MET A 32 10.28 -3.11 -0.54
C MET A 32 11.07 -2.71 -1.79
N ILE A 33 11.65 -1.51 -1.82
CA ILE A 33 12.54 -1.03 -2.90
C ILE A 33 13.74 -1.97 -3.08
N ALA A 34 14.38 -2.37 -1.98
CA ALA A 34 15.52 -3.28 -2.03
C ALA A 34 15.13 -4.68 -2.52
N GLY A 35 13.96 -5.16 -2.16
CA GLY A 35 13.43 -6.48 -2.56
C GLY A 35 12.96 -6.53 -4.00
N ALA A 36 12.26 -5.52 -4.49
CA ALA A 36 11.66 -5.46 -5.82
C ALA A 36 12.68 -5.79 -6.92
N LYS A 37 12.24 -6.46 -7.99
CA LYS A 37 13.08 -6.83 -9.15
C LYS A 37 12.80 -5.93 -10.34
N ASP A 38 11.54 -5.55 -10.53
CA ASP A 38 11.11 -4.69 -11.63
C ASP A 38 11.61 -3.24 -11.41
N PRO A 39 12.31 -2.64 -12.41
CA PRO A 39 12.83 -1.28 -12.27
C PRO A 39 11.74 -0.22 -12.14
N GLN A 40 10.58 -0.41 -12.78
CA GLN A 40 9.47 0.53 -12.73
C GLN A 40 8.82 0.51 -11.33
N LEU A 41 8.66 -0.69 -10.74
CA LEU A 41 8.20 -0.82 -9.36
C LEU A 41 9.15 -0.13 -8.39
N LYS A 42 10.46 -0.32 -8.53
CA LYS A 42 11.45 0.38 -7.70
C LYS A 42 11.35 1.89 -7.81
N ALA A 43 11.22 2.40 -9.03
CA ALA A 43 11.09 3.83 -9.26
C ALA A 43 9.81 4.41 -8.62
N GLY A 44 8.67 3.73 -8.78
CA GLY A 44 7.40 4.11 -8.16
C GLY A 44 7.48 4.14 -6.64
N LEU A 45 7.98 3.06 -6.02
CA LEU A 45 8.18 3.01 -4.56
C LEU A 45 9.17 4.07 -4.04
N THR A 46 10.17 4.45 -4.85
CA THR A 46 11.13 5.50 -4.48
C THR A 46 10.45 6.87 -4.49
N ALA A 47 9.65 7.17 -5.51
CA ALA A 47 8.88 8.42 -5.58
C ALA A 47 7.90 8.50 -4.41
N HIS A 48 7.15 7.43 -4.16
CA HIS A 48 6.20 7.37 -3.04
C HIS A 48 6.87 7.53 -1.66
N LEU A 49 8.08 7.01 -1.46
CA LEU A 49 8.85 7.27 -0.23
C LEU A 49 9.14 8.77 -0.03
N ASP A 50 9.36 9.52 -1.09
CA ASP A 50 9.60 10.95 -0.98
C ASP A 50 8.28 11.71 -0.73
N GLU A 51 7.16 11.26 -1.30
CA GLU A 51 5.80 11.74 -0.98
C GLU A 51 5.47 11.49 0.50
N THR A 52 5.67 10.27 1.02
CA THR A 52 5.50 9.90 2.44
C THR A 52 6.24 10.86 3.38
N LYS A 53 7.46 11.26 3.04
CA LYS A 53 8.20 12.25 3.84
C LYS A 53 7.53 13.63 3.83
N GLN A 54 6.93 14.06 2.73
CA GLN A 54 6.20 15.32 2.65
C GLN A 54 4.86 15.25 3.39
N GLN A 55 4.20 14.10 3.35
CA GLN A 55 2.97 13.83 4.10
C GLN A 55 3.19 13.93 5.60
N ILE A 56 4.32 13.42 6.11
CA ILE A 56 4.73 13.61 7.50
C ILE A 56 4.84 15.11 7.84
N VAL A 57 5.46 15.91 7.00
CA VAL A 57 5.59 17.36 7.21
C VAL A 57 4.22 18.05 7.22
N ARG A 58 3.31 17.64 6.32
CA ARG A 58 1.93 18.14 6.31
C ARG A 58 1.19 17.79 7.61
N LEU A 59 1.32 16.55 8.09
CA LEU A 59 0.71 16.13 9.36
C LEU A 59 1.30 16.87 10.58
N GLU A 60 2.60 17.22 10.56
CA GLU A 60 3.21 18.07 11.57
C GLU A 60 2.65 19.50 11.51
N THR A 61 2.42 20.03 10.31
CA THR A 61 1.77 21.34 10.12
C THR A 61 0.34 21.32 10.64
N ILE A 62 -0.45 20.30 10.29
CA ILE A 62 -1.82 20.09 10.79
C ILE A 62 -1.83 20.00 12.31
N ALA A 63 -0.92 19.25 12.90
CA ALA A 63 -0.82 19.16 14.36
C ALA A 63 -0.54 20.51 15.01
N GLY A 64 0.28 21.35 14.37
CA GLY A 64 0.52 22.74 14.80
C GLY A 64 -0.76 23.60 14.74
N LEU A 65 -1.53 23.51 13.65
CA LEU A 65 -2.81 24.22 13.47
C LEU A 65 -3.86 23.80 14.52
N LEU A 66 -3.83 22.52 14.89
CA LEU A 66 -4.75 21.95 15.91
C LEU A 66 -4.22 22.10 17.34
N GLU A 67 -3.06 22.70 17.55
CA GLU A 67 -2.39 22.85 18.85
C GLU A 67 -2.19 21.50 19.59
N ILE A 68 -1.92 20.42 18.85
CA ILE A 68 -1.68 19.07 19.36
C ILE A 68 -0.26 18.60 19.07
N LYS A 69 0.15 17.51 19.73
CA LYS A 69 1.35 16.76 19.32
C LYS A 69 0.96 15.71 18.29
N ALA A 70 1.64 15.68 17.15
CA ALA A 70 1.44 14.65 16.13
C ALA A 70 1.86 13.24 16.64
N SER A 71 2.86 13.18 17.53
CA SER A 71 3.39 11.93 18.09
C SER A 71 2.65 11.49 19.35
N GLY A 72 2.90 10.24 19.77
CA GLY A 72 2.39 9.68 21.05
C GLY A 72 1.42 8.53 20.88
N LYS A 73 1.05 8.20 19.64
CA LYS A 73 0.25 7.02 19.28
C LYS A 73 1.09 6.08 18.41
N VAL A 74 0.80 4.79 18.47
CA VAL A 74 1.32 3.78 17.53
C VAL A 74 0.13 3.23 16.75
N CYS A 75 0.13 3.45 15.43
CA CYS A 75 -0.86 2.87 14.54
C CYS A 75 -0.68 1.35 14.47
N LYS A 76 -1.56 0.62 15.16
CA LYS A 76 -1.51 -0.86 15.20
C LYS A 76 -2.01 -1.49 13.91
N GLY A 77 -2.90 -0.81 13.20
CA GLY A 77 -3.37 -1.24 11.89
C GLY A 77 -2.21 -1.28 10.89
N MET A 78 -1.47 -0.17 10.77
CA MET A 78 -0.31 -0.09 9.87
C MET A 78 0.81 -1.05 10.31
N GLU A 79 1.09 -1.18 11.63
CA GLU A 79 2.06 -2.16 12.12
C GLU A 79 1.72 -3.58 11.65
N GLY A 80 0.45 -3.98 11.71
CA GLY A 80 -0.01 -5.29 11.24
C GLY A 80 0.12 -5.46 9.72
N ILE A 81 -0.26 -4.44 8.95
CA ILE A 81 -0.15 -4.46 7.48
C ILE A 81 1.31 -4.55 7.04
N ILE A 82 2.22 -3.83 7.70
CA ILE A 82 3.66 -3.88 7.43
C ILE A 82 4.23 -5.26 7.77
N LEU A 83 3.80 -5.87 8.88
CA LEU A 83 4.23 -7.23 9.26
C LEU A 83 3.79 -8.25 8.22
N GLU A 84 2.52 -8.21 7.78
CA GLU A 84 2.01 -9.06 6.70
C GLU A 84 2.76 -8.80 5.39
N GLY A 85 2.99 -7.54 5.04
CA GLY A 85 3.74 -7.17 3.83
C GLY A 85 5.20 -7.63 3.86
N ALA A 86 5.82 -7.71 5.04
CA ALA A 86 7.19 -8.22 5.18
C ALA A 86 7.29 -9.72 4.85
N GLU A 87 6.22 -10.50 5.01
CA GLU A 87 6.19 -11.91 4.60
C GLU A 87 6.36 -12.04 3.09
N ALA A 88 5.78 -11.13 2.30
CA ALA A 88 5.93 -11.13 0.83
C ALA A 88 7.40 -10.99 0.39
N LEU A 89 8.27 -10.36 1.21
CA LEU A 89 9.68 -10.22 0.92
C LEU A 89 10.51 -11.49 1.23
N THR A 90 9.92 -12.49 1.86
CA THR A 90 10.58 -13.76 2.22
C THR A 90 10.18 -14.93 1.31
N VAL A 91 9.22 -14.72 0.42
CA VAL A 91 8.71 -15.77 -0.46
C VAL A 91 9.74 -16.10 -1.55
N ASP A 92 10.06 -17.39 -1.70
CA ASP A 92 10.83 -17.87 -2.84
C ASP A 92 9.90 -18.05 -4.05
N ALA A 93 10.00 -17.11 -4.99
CA ALA A 93 9.13 -17.07 -6.18
C ALA A 93 9.88 -16.51 -7.39
N PRO A 94 9.44 -16.84 -8.63
CA PRO A 94 9.91 -16.15 -9.84
C PRO A 94 9.73 -14.63 -9.72
N SER A 95 10.66 -13.86 -10.30
CA SER A 95 10.73 -12.39 -10.13
C SER A 95 9.41 -11.67 -10.36
N LEU A 96 8.63 -12.06 -11.39
CA LEU A 96 7.33 -11.46 -11.67
C LEU A 96 6.30 -11.73 -10.57
N VAL A 97 6.25 -12.97 -10.06
CA VAL A 97 5.32 -13.37 -8.98
C VAL A 97 5.73 -12.71 -7.67
N PHE A 98 7.03 -12.59 -7.42
CA PHE A 98 7.58 -11.90 -6.27
C PHE A 98 7.18 -10.41 -6.26
N ASP A 99 7.36 -9.70 -7.38
CA ASP A 99 6.98 -8.30 -7.50
C ASP A 99 5.46 -8.09 -7.42
N LEU A 100 4.65 -9.02 -7.95
CA LEU A 100 3.20 -9.02 -7.73
C LEU A 100 2.84 -9.11 -6.25
N GLY A 101 3.57 -9.90 -5.46
CA GLY A 101 3.41 -9.98 -4.00
C GLY A 101 3.71 -8.64 -3.31
N ILE A 102 4.80 -7.97 -3.69
CA ILE A 102 5.17 -6.65 -3.18
C ILE A 102 4.07 -5.62 -3.50
N ILE A 103 3.59 -5.58 -4.76
CA ILE A 103 2.53 -4.65 -5.17
C ILE A 103 1.24 -4.93 -4.39
N ALA A 104 0.88 -6.20 -4.20
CA ALA A 104 -0.32 -6.56 -3.45
C ALA A 104 -0.24 -6.09 -1.98
N ALA A 105 0.94 -6.15 -1.36
CA ALA A 105 1.17 -5.63 -0.01
C ALA A 105 1.11 -4.09 0.02
N ALA A 106 1.77 -3.40 -0.93
CA ALA A 106 1.75 -1.95 -1.04
C ALA A 106 0.30 -1.43 -1.19
N ARG A 107 -0.51 -2.00 -2.08
CA ARG A 107 -1.90 -1.61 -2.27
C ARG A 107 -2.76 -1.72 -1.01
N ARG A 108 -2.47 -2.64 -0.09
CA ARG A 108 -3.16 -2.68 1.21
C ARG A 108 -2.81 -1.48 2.08
N VAL A 109 -1.56 -1.03 2.01
CA VAL A 109 -1.10 0.19 2.67
C VAL A 109 -1.89 1.40 2.17
N GLU A 110 -1.91 1.63 0.84
CA GLU A 110 -2.62 2.75 0.22
C GLU A 110 -4.10 2.80 0.64
N HIS A 111 -4.79 1.64 0.60
CA HIS A 111 -6.20 1.56 1.00
C HIS A 111 -6.43 1.86 2.48
N TYR A 112 -5.50 1.49 3.35
CA TYR A 112 -5.56 1.84 4.77
C TYR A 112 -5.41 3.34 4.96
N GLU A 113 -4.42 3.95 4.30
CA GLU A 113 -4.16 5.40 4.38
C GLU A 113 -5.29 6.21 3.78
N MET A 114 -5.78 5.85 2.59
CA MET A 114 -6.95 6.51 1.99
C MET A 114 -8.17 6.50 2.94
N ALA A 115 -8.44 5.39 3.63
CA ALA A 115 -9.55 5.32 4.57
C ALA A 115 -9.36 6.28 5.76
N GLY A 116 -8.15 6.36 6.30
CA GLY A 116 -7.79 7.26 7.38
C GLY A 116 -7.89 8.73 6.97
N TYR A 117 -7.29 9.09 5.82
CA TYR A 117 -7.36 10.46 5.29
C TYR A 117 -8.79 10.89 4.96
N MET A 118 -9.61 10.03 4.33
CA MET A 118 -11.03 10.35 4.08
C MET A 118 -11.80 10.59 5.38
N THR A 119 -11.52 9.81 6.42
CA THR A 119 -12.15 9.99 7.74
C THR A 119 -11.74 11.33 8.36
N ALA A 120 -10.45 11.64 8.37
CA ALA A 120 -9.93 12.90 8.91
C ALA A 120 -10.48 14.12 8.15
N ILE A 121 -10.57 14.04 6.81
CA ILE A 121 -11.15 15.09 5.96
C ILE A 121 -12.61 15.34 6.35
N ALA A 122 -13.43 14.28 6.43
CA ALA A 122 -14.84 14.42 6.77
C ALA A 122 -15.05 15.11 8.12
N ILE A 123 -14.22 14.78 9.13
CA ILE A 123 -14.28 15.42 10.43
C ILE A 123 -13.82 16.89 10.34
N ALA A 124 -12.73 17.18 9.63
CA ALA A 124 -12.21 18.53 9.49
C ALA A 124 -13.17 19.45 8.72
N GLU A 125 -13.90 18.94 7.73
CA GLU A 125 -14.95 19.67 7.00
C GLU A 125 -16.10 20.07 7.91
N GLU A 126 -16.64 19.14 8.72
CA GLU A 126 -17.71 19.42 9.68
C GLU A 126 -17.27 20.38 10.81
N LEU A 127 -15.96 20.42 11.10
CA LEU A 127 -15.38 21.38 12.06
C LEU A 127 -15.01 22.72 11.41
N GLU A 128 -15.29 22.92 10.12
CA GLU A 128 -14.97 24.13 9.33
C GLU A 128 -13.46 24.50 9.31
N LEU A 129 -12.58 23.49 9.40
CA LEU A 129 -11.12 23.63 9.44
C LEU A 129 -10.53 23.62 8.03
N SER A 130 -10.83 24.63 7.23
CA SER A 130 -10.53 24.66 5.78
C SER A 130 -9.06 24.44 5.42
N GLU A 131 -8.12 24.98 6.20
CA GLU A 131 -6.68 24.80 5.95
C GLU A 131 -6.24 23.35 6.24
N VAL A 132 -6.72 22.76 7.31
CA VAL A 132 -6.49 21.36 7.66
C VAL A 132 -7.08 20.44 6.57
N THR A 133 -8.30 20.71 6.16
CA THR A 133 -8.97 19.98 5.07
C THR A 133 -8.15 20.01 3.79
N GLY A 134 -7.65 21.17 3.39
CA GLY A 134 -6.84 21.32 2.17
C GLY A 134 -5.57 20.47 2.20
N LEU A 135 -4.83 20.49 3.33
CA LEU A 135 -3.62 19.70 3.51
C LEU A 135 -3.89 18.18 3.49
N LEU A 136 -4.98 17.73 4.10
CA LEU A 136 -5.39 16.32 4.10
C LEU A 136 -5.83 15.87 2.69
N GLN A 137 -6.53 16.72 1.94
CA GLN A 137 -6.97 16.44 0.57
C GLN A 137 -5.79 16.31 -0.38
N GLU A 138 -4.73 17.11 -0.21
CA GLU A 138 -3.49 17.01 -0.98
C GLU A 138 -2.86 15.63 -0.79
N THR A 139 -2.71 15.17 0.44
CA THR A 139 -2.20 13.82 0.72
C THR A 139 -3.11 12.73 0.15
N LEU A 140 -4.42 12.81 0.37
CA LEU A 140 -5.35 11.83 -0.19
C LEU A 140 -5.27 11.74 -1.72
N PHE A 141 -4.98 12.83 -2.41
CA PHE A 141 -4.78 12.84 -3.86
C PHE A 141 -3.53 12.06 -4.25
N GLU A 142 -2.43 12.21 -3.50
CA GLU A 142 -1.17 11.46 -3.70
C GLU A 142 -1.39 9.95 -3.48
N GLU A 143 -2.07 9.55 -2.40
CA GLU A 143 -2.38 8.13 -2.10
C GLU A 143 -3.22 7.47 -3.21
N LYS A 144 -4.22 8.19 -3.72
CA LYS A 144 -5.01 7.71 -4.86
C LYS A 144 -4.16 7.54 -6.11
N GLY A 145 -3.23 8.44 -6.36
CA GLY A 145 -2.28 8.36 -7.47
C GLY A 145 -1.35 7.15 -7.33
N ALA A 146 -0.84 6.89 -6.13
CA ALA A 146 -0.01 5.73 -5.82
C ALA A 146 -0.78 4.41 -6.04
N GLU A 147 -2.00 4.29 -5.52
CA GLU A 147 -2.86 3.11 -5.74
C GLU A 147 -3.15 2.87 -7.22
N ASP A 148 -3.53 3.90 -7.98
CA ASP A 148 -3.82 3.76 -9.41
C ASP A 148 -2.58 3.32 -10.20
N SER A 149 -1.40 3.83 -9.85
CA SER A 149 -0.11 3.43 -10.41
C SER A 149 0.20 1.97 -10.11
N LEU A 150 0.11 1.57 -8.83
CA LEU A 150 0.33 0.18 -8.39
C LEU A 150 -0.65 -0.78 -9.04
N LYS A 151 -1.93 -0.43 -9.13
CA LYS A 151 -2.97 -1.23 -9.77
C LYS A 151 -2.70 -1.45 -11.27
N SER A 152 -2.31 -0.40 -11.97
CA SER A 152 -1.97 -0.48 -13.39
C SER A 152 -0.74 -1.36 -13.61
N HIS A 153 0.30 -1.19 -12.78
CA HIS A 153 1.52 -1.97 -12.85
C HIS A 153 1.27 -3.45 -12.53
N PHE A 154 0.46 -3.72 -11.50
CA PHE A 154 0.03 -5.09 -11.15
C PHE A 154 -0.63 -5.79 -12.33
N ALA A 155 -1.57 -5.14 -13.01
CA ALA A 155 -2.26 -5.72 -14.15
C ALA A 155 -1.28 -6.07 -15.29
N GLY A 156 -0.31 -5.19 -15.57
CA GLY A 156 0.72 -5.43 -16.60
C GLY A 156 1.65 -6.60 -16.27
N LEU A 157 2.09 -6.71 -15.01
CA LEU A 157 2.94 -7.83 -14.57
C LEU A 157 2.15 -9.15 -14.51
N LEU A 158 0.88 -9.11 -14.09
CA LEU A 158 0.03 -10.30 -14.00
C LEU A 158 -0.17 -10.96 -15.38
N VAL A 159 -0.42 -10.16 -16.41
CA VAL A 159 -0.54 -10.67 -17.78
C VAL A 159 0.73 -11.39 -18.21
N LYS A 160 1.91 -10.82 -17.91
CA LYS A 160 3.21 -11.43 -18.23
C LYS A 160 3.44 -12.74 -17.45
N ALA A 161 3.11 -12.75 -16.15
CA ALA A 161 3.28 -13.91 -15.29
C ALA A 161 2.40 -15.08 -15.74
N VAL A 162 1.12 -14.83 -16.03
CA VAL A 162 0.16 -15.85 -16.50
C VAL A 162 0.53 -16.37 -17.88
N SER A 163 0.96 -15.51 -18.80
CA SER A 163 1.42 -15.92 -20.13
C SER A 163 2.68 -16.78 -20.09
N GLY A 164 3.62 -16.50 -19.18
CA GLY A 164 4.81 -17.29 -18.93
C GLY A 164 4.50 -18.66 -18.32
N GLU A 165 3.59 -18.74 -17.36
CA GLU A 165 3.13 -19.98 -16.73
C GLU A 165 2.42 -20.89 -17.74
N THR A 166 1.56 -20.35 -18.60
CA THR A 166 0.88 -21.13 -19.64
C THR A 166 1.84 -21.73 -20.68
N ALA A 167 2.98 -21.09 -20.93
CA ALA A 167 4.01 -21.63 -21.82
C ALA A 167 4.83 -22.76 -21.15
N SER A 168 5.01 -22.70 -19.81
CA SER A 168 5.80 -23.69 -19.04
C SER A 168 4.98 -24.88 -18.55
N ALA A 169 3.66 -24.72 -18.36
CA ALA A 169 2.80 -25.72 -17.72
C ALA A 169 2.11 -26.69 -18.67
N ARG A 170 2.45 -26.73 -19.96
CA ARG A 170 1.89 -27.72 -20.88
C ARG A 170 2.72 -29.02 -20.80
N PRO A 171 2.30 -30.04 -20.03
CA PRO A 171 2.98 -31.32 -20.07
C PRO A 171 2.84 -31.91 -21.50
N PRO A 172 3.88 -32.59 -22.01
CA PRO A 172 3.81 -33.20 -23.34
C PRO A 172 2.61 -34.13 -23.39
N ALA A 173 1.78 -33.96 -24.40
CA ALA A 173 0.62 -34.81 -24.62
C ALA A 173 1.08 -36.29 -24.64
N LYS A 174 0.62 -37.09 -23.69
CA LYS A 174 0.84 -38.52 -23.67
C LYS A 174 0.26 -39.10 -24.98
N ARG A 175 1.16 -39.50 -25.89
CA ARG A 175 0.76 -40.28 -27.05
C ARG A 175 0.10 -41.56 -26.57
N THR A 176 -1.19 -41.69 -26.74
CA THR A 176 -1.90 -42.95 -26.57
C THR A 176 -1.37 -43.94 -27.63
N PRO A 177 -0.94 -45.12 -27.23
CA PRO A 177 -0.56 -46.14 -28.24
C PRO A 177 -1.81 -46.50 -29.04
N ASN A 178 -1.66 -46.41 -30.38
CA ASN A 178 -2.67 -46.86 -31.33
C ASN A 178 -2.80 -48.39 -31.22
N VAL A 179 -3.87 -48.85 -30.53
CA VAL A 179 -4.18 -50.29 -30.49
C VAL A 179 -4.80 -50.63 -31.84
N MET A 180 -4.00 -51.12 -32.73
CA MET A 180 -4.50 -51.78 -33.93
C MET A 180 -5.31 -53.02 -33.55
N ALA A 181 -6.59 -52.94 -33.79
CA ALA A 181 -7.45 -54.10 -33.78
C ALA A 181 -6.97 -55.13 -34.81
N LYS A 182 -6.51 -56.27 -34.31
CA LYS A 182 -6.38 -57.48 -35.14
C LYS A 182 -7.77 -58.10 -35.25
N THR A 183 -8.36 -57.99 -36.42
CA THR A 183 -9.46 -58.87 -36.87
C THR A 183 -8.85 -60.16 -37.42
N ALA A 184 -9.25 -61.30 -36.80
CA ALA A 184 -9.17 -62.61 -37.41
C ALA A 184 -10.57 -62.97 -37.91
#